data_c4259a004a95a51254d6145e68fe82bc
#
_entry.id   c4259a004a95a51254d6145e68fe82bc
#
_cell.length_a   1.000
_cell.length_b   1.000
_cell.length_c   1.000
_cell.angle_alpha   90.00
_cell.angle_beta   90.00
_cell.angle_gamma   90.00
#
_symmetry.space_group_name_H-M   'P 1'
#
loop_
_entity.id
_entity.type
_entity.pdbx_description
1 polymer ?
#
loop_
_entity_poly.entity_id
_entity_poly.type
_entity_poly.pdbx_seq_one_letter_code
_entity_poly.pdbx_strand_id
1 'polypeptide(L)'
;DRRPHIVLPDGGLTLHHFGYAENLAHAVLLAVDRPEKSRGQIYNAGDATVPTLRQVVEIIAAGLDHAWEIVDMPWELATPAKPLVTQPLTTHRVMDVGKMERDLGYTDVVPPHEALVRTARWLVENPLSESQQSLLQDPFDYAAEDQLIAWWKDVLASRPDIAWKSEPGYGMAYSGPGGRPRSQAEFE
;
A
#
# COMPACT_ATOMS: atom_id res chain seq x y z
N ASP A 1 -10.50 12.19 8.64
CA ASP A 1 -11.77 11.82 9.29
C ASP A 1 -11.64 10.44 9.96
N ARG A 2 -12.25 10.28 11.12
CA ARG A 2 -12.26 8.99 11.84
C ARG A 2 -13.46 8.13 11.41
N ARG A 3 -13.50 7.78 10.14
CA ARG A 3 -14.49 6.86 9.58
C ARG A 3 -14.29 5.45 10.14
N PRO A 4 -15.34 4.64 10.35
CA PRO A 4 -15.21 3.30 10.87
C PRO A 4 -14.69 2.30 9.82
N HIS A 5 -14.85 2.59 8.53
CA HIS A 5 -14.49 1.72 7.43
C HIS A 5 -13.45 2.37 6.52
N ILE A 6 -12.71 1.54 5.81
CA ILE A 6 -11.89 1.92 4.67
C ILE A 6 -12.02 0.86 3.57
N VAL A 7 -12.34 1.29 2.36
CA VAL A 7 -12.41 0.39 1.20
C VAL A 7 -11.02 0.21 0.62
N LEU A 8 -10.59 -1.04 0.47
CA LEU A 8 -9.34 -1.37 -0.21
C LEU A 8 -9.62 -2.21 -1.47
N PRO A 9 -9.04 -1.85 -2.62
CA PRO A 9 -9.18 -2.64 -3.83
C PRO A 9 -8.30 -3.89 -3.76
N ASP A 10 -8.84 -5.04 -4.14
CA ASP A 10 -8.13 -6.32 -4.23
C ASP A 10 -7.30 -6.63 -2.98
N GLY A 11 -7.89 -6.43 -1.79
CA GLY A 11 -7.26 -6.65 -0.50
C GLY A 11 -6.16 -5.65 -0.13
N GLY A 12 -5.93 -4.62 -0.96
CA GLY A 12 -4.85 -3.68 -0.77
C GLY A 12 -3.46 -4.30 -0.94
N LEU A 13 -3.32 -5.35 -1.76
CA LEU A 13 -2.07 -6.12 -1.91
C LEU A 13 -1.07 -5.49 -2.88
N THR A 14 -1.42 -4.39 -3.55
CA THR A 14 -0.49 -3.67 -4.41
C THR A 14 0.62 -2.99 -3.62
N LEU A 15 1.84 -3.08 -4.11
CA LEU A 15 3.01 -2.43 -3.54
C LEU A 15 3.07 -0.96 -3.96
N HIS A 16 3.32 -0.08 -2.99
CA HIS A 16 3.45 1.35 -3.21
C HIS A 16 4.80 1.84 -2.70
N HIS A 17 5.65 2.32 -3.64
CA HIS A 17 6.95 2.86 -3.30
C HIS A 17 6.80 4.35 -2.99
N PHE A 18 7.01 4.71 -1.76
CA PHE A 18 7.01 6.09 -1.28
C PHE A 18 8.44 6.65 -1.23
N GLY A 19 8.53 7.94 -1.02
CA GLY A 19 9.77 8.63 -0.70
C GLY A 19 9.46 9.71 0.32
N TYR A 20 9.87 9.50 1.56
CA TYR A 20 9.69 10.47 2.62
C TYR A 20 10.57 11.70 2.40
N ALA A 21 10.03 12.90 2.63
CA ALA A 21 10.70 14.14 2.28
C ALA A 21 12.11 14.29 2.89
N GLU A 22 12.29 13.91 4.16
CA GLU A 22 13.61 13.99 4.82
C GLU A 22 14.58 12.96 4.21
N ASN A 23 14.12 11.76 3.88
CA ASN A 23 14.91 10.73 3.22
C ASN A 23 15.36 11.19 1.83
N LEU A 24 14.43 11.76 1.05
CA LEU A 24 14.76 12.31 -0.27
C LEU A 24 15.70 13.51 -0.19
N ALA A 25 15.51 14.41 0.78
CA ALA A 25 16.44 15.53 1.01
C ALA A 25 17.84 15.00 1.36
N HIS A 26 17.95 13.98 2.20
CA HIS A 26 19.22 13.31 2.49
C HIS A 26 19.87 12.76 1.23
N ALA A 27 19.12 12.08 0.37
CA ALA A 27 19.63 11.56 -0.92
C ALA A 27 20.20 12.68 -1.81
N VAL A 28 19.50 13.84 -1.88
CA VAL A 28 19.98 15.01 -2.64
C VAL A 28 21.29 15.55 -2.04
N LEU A 29 21.39 15.67 -0.72
CA LEU A 29 22.61 16.13 -0.05
C LEU A 29 23.78 15.18 -0.31
N LEU A 30 23.56 13.87 -0.23
CA LEU A 30 24.59 12.87 -0.57
C LEU A 30 25.09 13.01 -2.02
N ALA A 31 24.19 13.35 -2.95
CA ALA A 31 24.57 13.58 -4.35
C ALA A 31 25.39 14.86 -4.50
N VAL A 32 25.10 15.93 -3.74
CA VAL A 32 25.88 17.16 -3.71
C VAL A 32 27.26 16.93 -3.11
N ASP A 33 27.34 16.14 -2.03
CA ASP A 33 28.60 15.85 -1.33
C ASP A 33 29.54 14.91 -2.14
N ARG A 34 28.99 14.21 -3.16
CA ARG A 34 29.74 13.26 -4.00
C ARG A 34 29.62 13.57 -5.49
N PRO A 35 30.10 14.77 -5.93
CA PRO A 35 29.93 15.21 -7.31
C PRO A 35 30.66 14.34 -8.33
N GLU A 36 31.71 13.66 -7.92
CA GLU A 36 32.44 12.70 -8.76
C GLU A 36 31.63 11.43 -9.08
N LYS A 37 30.65 11.08 -8.23
CA LYS A 37 29.75 9.96 -8.42
C LYS A 37 28.43 10.37 -9.07
N SER A 38 27.90 11.54 -8.70
CA SER A 38 26.54 11.98 -9.05
C SER A 38 26.46 12.73 -10.37
N ARG A 39 27.52 13.40 -10.81
CA ARG A 39 27.49 14.24 -11.99
C ARG A 39 27.08 13.51 -13.25
N GLY A 40 26.02 13.97 -13.90
CA GLY A 40 25.47 13.35 -15.10
C GLY A 40 24.76 12.01 -14.87
N GLN A 41 24.51 11.64 -13.62
CA GLN A 41 23.80 10.42 -13.27
C GLN A 41 22.31 10.67 -13.01
N ILE A 42 21.51 9.64 -13.24
CA ILE A 42 20.09 9.59 -12.87
C ILE A 42 19.93 8.51 -11.81
N TYR A 43 19.24 8.84 -10.74
CA TYR A 43 18.90 7.93 -9.65
C TYR A 43 17.40 7.84 -9.46
N ASN A 44 16.89 6.63 -9.28
CA ASN A 44 15.61 6.47 -8.61
C ASN A 44 15.82 6.74 -7.13
N ALA A 45 14.93 7.47 -6.52
CA ALA A 45 14.95 7.77 -5.10
C ALA A 45 13.61 7.39 -4.46
N GLY A 46 13.67 6.71 -3.34
CA GLY A 46 12.53 6.24 -2.58
C GLY A 46 13.01 5.56 -1.30
N ASP A 47 12.07 5.25 -0.43
CA ASP A 47 12.35 4.61 0.85
C ASP A 47 12.82 3.15 0.64
N ALA A 48 13.61 2.63 1.57
CA ALA A 48 14.22 1.28 1.45
C ALA A 48 13.18 0.14 1.49
N THR A 49 12.00 0.37 2.06
CA THR A 49 10.92 -0.63 2.10
C THR A 49 9.72 -0.20 1.29
N VAL A 50 9.10 -1.17 0.62
CA VAL A 50 7.94 -0.93 -0.24
C VAL A 50 6.74 -1.66 0.35
N PRO A 51 5.90 -0.99 1.16
CA PRO A 51 4.74 -1.61 1.78
C PRO A 51 3.63 -1.86 0.75
N THR A 52 2.74 -2.81 1.04
CA THR A 52 1.45 -2.90 0.38
C THR A 52 0.53 -1.77 0.85
N LEU A 53 -0.50 -1.43 0.07
CA LEU A 53 -1.50 -0.45 0.48
C LEU A 53 -2.17 -0.85 1.81
N ARG A 54 -2.43 -2.14 2.01
CA ARG A 54 -2.95 -2.67 3.29
C ARG A 54 -2.00 -2.37 4.44
N GLN A 55 -0.71 -2.65 4.29
CA GLN A 55 0.28 -2.35 5.33
C GLN A 55 0.37 -0.86 5.63
N VAL A 56 0.26 0.01 4.62
CA VAL A 56 0.20 1.47 4.82
C VAL A 56 -0.98 1.84 5.71
N VAL A 57 -2.18 1.32 5.42
CA VAL A 57 -3.38 1.55 6.21
C VAL A 57 -3.21 1.04 7.64
N GLU A 58 -2.71 -0.16 7.83
CA GLU A 58 -2.49 -0.77 9.15
C GLU A 58 -1.45 0.02 9.99
N ILE A 59 -0.34 0.46 9.37
CA ILE A 59 0.68 1.28 10.04
C ILE A 59 0.09 2.63 10.48
N ILE A 60 -0.66 3.29 9.60
CA ILE A 60 -1.31 4.57 9.92
C ILE A 60 -2.35 4.38 11.01
N ALA A 61 -3.18 3.35 10.93
CA ALA A 61 -4.19 3.03 11.94
C ALA A 61 -3.56 2.88 13.33
N ALA A 62 -2.53 2.05 13.43
CA ALA A 62 -1.78 1.85 14.67
C ALA A 62 -1.15 3.15 15.18
N GLY A 63 -0.58 3.96 14.27
CA GLY A 63 0.06 5.23 14.61
C GLY A 63 -0.89 6.32 15.10
N LEU A 64 -2.16 6.27 14.69
CA LEU A 64 -3.22 7.20 15.07
C LEU A 64 -4.15 6.69 16.18
N ASP A 65 -3.87 5.50 16.72
CA ASP A 65 -4.76 4.81 17.66
C ASP A 65 -6.21 4.76 17.12
N HIS A 66 -6.35 4.26 15.88
CA HIS A 66 -7.60 4.12 15.18
C HIS A 66 -7.74 2.73 14.58
N ALA A 67 -8.94 2.17 14.61
CA ALA A 67 -9.24 0.89 13.99
C ALA A 67 -10.23 1.09 12.83
N TRP A 68 -9.79 0.77 11.61
CA TRP A 68 -10.69 0.65 10.47
C TRP A 68 -11.15 -0.81 10.31
N GLU A 69 -12.44 -1.00 10.05
CA GLU A 69 -12.89 -2.19 9.37
C GLU A 69 -12.47 -2.07 7.89
N ILE A 70 -11.55 -2.93 7.46
CA ILE A 70 -11.12 -2.97 6.05
C ILE A 70 -12.20 -3.70 5.25
N VAL A 71 -12.79 -3.01 4.28
CA VAL A 71 -13.75 -3.56 3.33
C VAL A 71 -13.02 -3.86 2.04
N ASP A 72 -12.77 -5.15 1.82
CA ASP A 72 -12.11 -5.63 0.62
C ASP A 72 -13.11 -5.74 -0.53
N MET A 73 -12.82 -5.07 -1.64
CA MET A 73 -13.64 -5.11 -2.85
C MET A 73 -12.78 -5.36 -4.09
N PRO A 74 -13.31 -6.05 -5.11
CA PRO A 74 -12.70 -6.05 -6.43
C PRO A 74 -12.46 -4.62 -6.93
N TRP A 75 -11.34 -4.39 -7.60
CA TRP A 75 -10.96 -3.06 -8.13
C TRP A 75 -12.10 -2.36 -8.87
N GLU A 76 -12.84 -3.08 -9.71
CA GLU A 76 -13.92 -2.55 -10.52
C GLU A 76 -15.06 -1.96 -9.71
N LEU A 77 -15.26 -2.43 -8.47
CA LEU A 77 -16.30 -2.02 -7.54
C LEU A 77 -15.81 -1.00 -6.51
N ALA A 78 -14.52 -0.97 -6.24
CA ALA A 78 -13.90 -0.16 -5.19
C ALA A 78 -13.79 1.33 -5.57
N THR A 79 -14.87 1.94 -6.04
CA THR A 79 -14.88 3.35 -6.49
C THR A 79 -14.33 4.33 -5.45
N PRO A 80 -14.65 4.24 -4.14
CA PRO A 80 -14.11 5.14 -3.12
C PRO A 80 -12.60 5.02 -2.92
N ALA A 81 -12.00 3.89 -3.31
CA ALA A 81 -10.57 3.64 -3.17
C ALA A 81 -9.73 4.19 -4.33
N LYS A 82 -10.34 4.70 -5.40
CA LYS A 82 -9.60 5.24 -6.56
C LYS A 82 -8.59 6.32 -6.20
N PRO A 83 -8.87 7.26 -5.29
CA PRO A 83 -7.89 8.26 -4.87
C PRO A 83 -6.68 7.69 -4.14
N LEU A 84 -6.77 6.49 -3.55
CA LEU A 84 -5.66 5.81 -2.88
C LEU A 84 -4.64 5.23 -3.86
N VAL A 85 -5.02 5.07 -5.11
CA VAL A 85 -4.18 4.51 -6.17
C VAL A 85 -3.93 5.57 -7.23
N THR A 86 -2.71 5.67 -7.69
CA THR A 86 -2.29 6.72 -8.62
C THR A 86 -2.46 6.35 -10.10
N GLN A 87 -2.98 5.15 -10.38
CA GLN A 87 -3.23 4.64 -11.74
C GLN A 87 -4.52 3.82 -11.76
N PRO A 88 -5.23 3.78 -12.88
CA PRO A 88 -6.47 3.02 -13.02
C PRO A 88 -6.24 1.50 -13.16
N LEU A 89 -5.16 0.99 -12.59
CA LEU A 89 -4.76 -0.42 -12.65
C LEU A 89 -4.18 -0.84 -11.30
N THR A 90 -4.49 -2.05 -10.87
CA THR A 90 -3.91 -2.69 -9.70
C THR A 90 -2.51 -3.23 -10.03
N THR A 91 -1.53 -2.35 -10.13
CA THR A 91 -0.14 -2.72 -10.43
C THR A 91 0.80 -2.34 -9.30
N HIS A 92 1.83 -3.17 -9.10
CA HIS A 92 2.90 -2.85 -8.16
C HIS A 92 3.73 -1.67 -8.67
N ARG A 93 4.11 -0.79 -7.74
CA ARG A 93 5.04 0.31 -8.00
C ARG A 93 6.27 0.10 -7.14
N VAL A 94 7.31 -0.43 -7.76
CA VAL A 94 8.58 -0.69 -7.11
C VAL A 94 9.68 -0.15 -8.00
N MET A 95 10.51 0.72 -7.44
CA MET A 95 11.70 1.25 -8.11
C MET A 95 12.93 0.60 -7.52
N ASP A 96 13.91 0.26 -8.35
CA ASP A 96 15.23 -0.14 -7.87
C ASP A 96 15.99 1.12 -7.42
N VAL A 97 16.25 1.23 -6.14
CA VAL A 97 17.04 2.31 -5.51
C VAL A 97 18.49 1.89 -5.29
N GLY A 98 18.87 0.67 -5.60
CA GLY A 98 20.19 0.09 -5.33
C GLY A 98 21.34 0.84 -5.97
N LYS A 99 21.13 1.57 -7.10
CA LYS A 99 22.16 2.44 -7.66
C LYS A 99 22.49 3.59 -6.71
N MET A 100 21.48 4.23 -6.11
CA MET A 100 21.65 5.32 -5.16
C MET A 100 22.39 4.83 -3.90
N GLU A 101 22.02 3.67 -3.40
CA GLU A 101 22.68 3.04 -2.24
C GLU A 101 24.16 2.78 -2.52
N ARG A 102 24.49 2.15 -3.65
CA ARG A 102 25.89 1.80 -4.01
C ARG A 102 26.75 3.02 -4.30
N ASP A 103 26.24 3.97 -5.08
CA ASP A 103 27.04 5.10 -5.54
C ASP A 103 27.17 6.19 -4.47
N LEU A 104 26.08 6.46 -3.75
CA LEU A 104 25.97 7.56 -2.80
C LEU A 104 26.03 7.09 -1.33
N GLY A 105 26.02 5.79 -1.06
CA GLY A 105 25.95 5.25 0.30
C GLY A 105 24.65 5.65 1.00
N TYR A 106 23.56 5.74 0.24
CA TYR A 106 22.25 6.13 0.78
C TYR A 106 21.71 5.08 1.75
N THR A 107 21.12 5.58 2.80
CA THR A 107 20.24 4.84 3.72
C THR A 107 19.17 5.81 4.23
N ASP A 108 17.99 5.29 4.55
CA ASP A 108 16.93 6.10 5.13
C ASP A 108 17.38 6.71 6.47
N VAL A 109 17.19 8.02 6.65
CA VAL A 109 17.43 8.71 7.94
C VAL A 109 16.23 8.58 8.87
N VAL A 110 15.04 8.37 8.29
CA VAL A 110 13.82 8.06 9.03
C VAL A 110 13.27 6.72 8.51
N PRO A 111 13.05 5.73 9.40
CA PRO A 111 12.47 4.47 8.98
C PRO A 111 11.12 4.64 8.29
N PRO A 112 10.82 3.96 7.17
CA PRO A 112 9.62 4.20 6.36
C PRO A 112 8.29 4.08 7.12
N HIS A 113 8.17 3.12 8.05
CA HIS A 113 6.98 2.99 8.89
C HIS A 113 6.80 4.18 9.84
N GLU A 114 7.89 4.72 10.38
CA GLU A 114 7.87 5.93 11.21
C GLU A 114 7.51 7.16 10.37
N ALA A 115 8.03 7.26 9.16
CA ALA A 115 7.72 8.32 8.20
C ALA A 115 6.22 8.39 7.88
N LEU A 116 5.57 7.23 7.66
CA LEU A 116 4.13 7.14 7.44
C LEU A 116 3.34 7.68 8.64
N VAL A 117 3.71 7.26 9.86
CA VAL A 117 3.04 7.72 11.09
C VAL A 117 3.26 9.21 11.32
N ARG A 118 4.48 9.71 11.13
CA ARG A 118 4.80 11.16 11.26
C ARG A 118 3.95 11.97 10.29
N THR A 119 3.89 11.54 9.02
CA THR A 119 3.09 12.21 7.99
C THR A 119 1.61 12.21 8.35
N ALA A 120 1.07 11.07 8.77
CA ALA A 120 -0.33 10.96 9.14
C ALA A 120 -0.69 11.85 10.33
N ARG A 121 0.14 11.89 11.38
CA ARG A 121 -0.05 12.76 12.53
C ARG A 121 -0.01 14.23 12.13
N TRP A 122 0.98 14.61 11.32
CA TRP A 122 1.09 15.97 10.82
C TRP A 122 -0.16 16.40 10.04
N LEU A 123 -0.72 15.55 9.18
CA LEU A 123 -1.94 15.84 8.44
C LEU A 123 -3.18 15.98 9.36
N VAL A 124 -3.25 15.22 10.45
CA VAL A 124 -4.32 15.36 11.44
C VAL A 124 -4.21 16.70 12.17
N GLU A 125 -3.00 17.12 12.53
CA GLU A 125 -2.73 18.39 13.22
C GLU A 125 -2.83 19.61 12.28
N ASN A 126 -2.61 19.39 10.98
CA ASN A 126 -2.63 20.42 9.93
C ASN A 126 -3.63 20.03 8.83
N PRO A 127 -4.94 20.09 9.09
CA PRO A 127 -5.94 19.69 8.11
C PRO A 127 -5.86 20.55 6.85
N LEU A 128 -6.08 19.91 5.70
CA LEU A 128 -6.06 20.58 4.41
C LEU A 128 -7.20 21.61 4.32
N SER A 129 -6.91 22.76 3.73
CA SER A 129 -7.93 23.73 3.35
C SER A 129 -8.82 23.18 2.24
N GLU A 130 -10.02 23.76 2.05
CA GLU A 130 -10.93 23.34 0.97
C GLU A 130 -10.29 23.38 -0.41
N SER A 131 -9.46 24.40 -0.68
CA SER A 131 -8.73 24.52 -1.95
C SER A 131 -7.67 23.40 -2.13
N GLN A 132 -7.04 22.93 -1.06
CA GLN A 132 -6.11 21.82 -1.10
C GLN A 132 -6.84 20.47 -1.22
N GLN A 133 -7.98 20.31 -0.54
CA GLN A 133 -8.80 19.10 -0.66
C GLN A 133 -9.31 18.91 -2.09
N SER A 134 -9.69 19.99 -2.78
CA SER A 134 -10.13 19.91 -4.18
C SER A 134 -9.08 19.36 -5.14
N LEU A 135 -7.79 19.43 -4.79
CA LEU A 135 -6.69 18.86 -5.58
C LEU A 135 -6.57 17.34 -5.44
N LEU A 136 -7.15 16.75 -4.41
CA LEU A 136 -7.08 15.31 -4.16
C LEU A 136 -7.96 14.50 -5.12
N GLN A 137 -8.86 15.14 -5.86
CA GLN A 137 -9.85 14.52 -6.74
C GLN A 137 -10.75 13.49 -6.02
N ASP A 138 -10.90 13.65 -4.70
CA ASP A 138 -11.78 12.85 -3.87
C ASP A 138 -12.99 13.70 -3.48
N PRO A 139 -14.21 13.33 -3.87
CA PRO A 139 -15.42 14.07 -3.50
C PRO A 139 -15.80 13.87 -2.03
N PHE A 140 -15.17 12.93 -1.30
CA PHE A 140 -15.52 12.57 0.09
C PHE A 140 -17.03 12.29 0.27
N ASP A 141 -17.65 11.63 -0.72
CA ASP A 141 -19.08 11.25 -0.68
C ASP A 141 -19.27 10.01 0.20
N TYR A 142 -19.18 10.23 1.49
CA TYR A 142 -19.32 9.17 2.48
C TYR A 142 -20.70 8.51 2.50
N ALA A 143 -21.75 9.22 2.09
CA ALA A 143 -23.08 8.64 2.01
C ALA A 143 -23.19 7.61 0.89
N ALA A 144 -22.59 7.87 -0.27
CA ALA A 144 -22.49 6.91 -1.36
C ALA A 144 -21.56 5.75 -1.01
N GLU A 145 -20.45 6.02 -0.34
CA GLU A 145 -19.52 4.98 0.15
C GLU A 145 -20.22 4.03 1.13
N ASP A 146 -20.96 4.54 2.10
CA ASP A 146 -21.70 3.72 3.07
C ASP A 146 -22.76 2.83 2.39
N GLN A 147 -23.47 3.35 1.36
CA GLN A 147 -24.40 2.55 0.58
C GLN A 147 -23.68 1.43 -0.21
N LEU A 148 -22.55 1.73 -0.80
CA LEU A 148 -21.73 0.75 -1.52
C LEU A 148 -21.23 -0.35 -0.57
N ILE A 149 -20.73 0.01 0.61
CA ILE A 149 -20.28 -0.93 1.62
C ILE A 149 -21.42 -1.85 2.08
N ALA A 150 -22.58 -1.28 2.39
CA ALA A 150 -23.75 -2.06 2.79
C ALA A 150 -24.17 -3.05 1.71
N TRP A 151 -24.31 -2.59 0.46
CA TRP A 151 -24.62 -3.45 -0.67
C TRP A 151 -23.59 -4.59 -0.84
N TRP A 152 -22.30 -4.29 -0.73
CA TRP A 152 -21.25 -5.30 -0.87
C TRP A 152 -21.31 -6.36 0.24
N LYS A 153 -21.56 -5.95 1.47
CA LYS A 153 -21.76 -6.87 2.59
C LYS A 153 -22.96 -7.80 2.35
N ASP A 154 -24.06 -7.29 1.80
CA ASP A 154 -25.22 -8.09 1.43
C ASP A 154 -24.90 -9.10 0.31
N VAL A 155 -24.14 -8.70 -0.69
CA VAL A 155 -23.66 -9.60 -1.76
C VAL A 155 -22.84 -10.76 -1.17
N LEU A 156 -21.91 -10.46 -0.28
CA LEU A 156 -21.10 -11.49 0.36
C LEU A 156 -21.94 -12.42 1.26
N ALA A 157 -22.89 -11.88 1.98
CA ALA A 157 -23.80 -12.66 2.84
C ALA A 157 -24.75 -13.55 2.03
N SER A 158 -25.10 -13.16 0.80
CA SER A 158 -25.96 -13.92 -0.10
C SER A 158 -25.23 -15.03 -0.87
N ARG A 159 -23.92 -15.22 -0.65
CA ARG A 159 -23.14 -16.26 -1.32
C ARG A 159 -23.75 -17.64 -1.04
N PRO A 160 -24.13 -18.40 -2.09
CA PRO A 160 -24.68 -19.73 -1.90
C PRO A 160 -23.62 -20.70 -1.33
N ASP A 161 -24.08 -21.65 -0.52
CA ASP A 161 -23.26 -22.80 -0.15
C ASP A 161 -23.15 -23.72 -1.36
N ILE A 162 -21.93 -23.90 -1.87
CA ILE A 162 -21.66 -24.71 -3.06
C ILE A 162 -21.05 -26.03 -2.63
N ALA A 163 -21.80 -27.12 -2.84
CA ALA A 163 -21.31 -28.47 -2.60
C ALA A 163 -20.33 -28.89 -3.71
N TRP A 164 -19.04 -28.83 -3.41
CA TRP A 164 -17.99 -29.35 -4.28
C TRP A 164 -17.95 -30.89 -4.23
N LYS A 165 -17.74 -31.54 -5.38
CA LYS A 165 -17.47 -33.00 -5.40
C LYS A 165 -16.15 -33.34 -4.69
N SER A 166 -15.17 -32.45 -4.82
CA SER A 166 -13.90 -32.45 -4.14
C SER A 166 -13.46 -30.99 -4.11
N GLU A 167 -13.13 -30.46 -2.94
CA GLU A 167 -12.63 -29.10 -2.83
C GLU A 167 -11.26 -29.01 -3.50
N PRO A 168 -11.05 -28.07 -4.42
CA PRO A 168 -9.75 -27.86 -5.03
C PRO A 168 -8.73 -27.46 -3.95
N GLY A 169 -7.62 -28.17 -3.89
CA GLY A 169 -6.50 -27.82 -3.03
C GLY A 169 -5.45 -26.95 -3.76
N TYR A 170 -4.44 -26.57 -3.03
CA TYR A 170 -3.32 -25.83 -3.60
C TYR A 170 -2.46 -26.75 -4.47
N GLY A 171 -2.34 -26.45 -5.76
CA GLY A 171 -1.43 -27.14 -6.68
C GLY A 171 0.03 -26.79 -6.38
N MET A 172 0.82 -27.78 -6.02
CA MET A 172 2.26 -27.62 -5.81
C MET A 172 2.99 -27.82 -7.12
N ALA A 173 3.44 -26.73 -7.75
CA ALA A 173 4.23 -26.79 -8.97
C ALA A 173 5.67 -27.30 -8.75
N TYR A 174 6.16 -27.27 -7.49
CA TYR A 174 7.51 -27.68 -7.13
C TYR A 174 7.51 -28.51 -5.85
N SER A 175 7.89 -29.77 -5.95
CA SER A 175 7.98 -30.71 -4.83
C SER A 175 9.40 -30.82 -4.23
N GLY A 176 10.34 -29.98 -4.63
CA GLY A 176 11.75 -30.00 -4.20
C GLY A 176 12.57 -31.14 -4.83
N PRO A 177 13.87 -31.22 -4.50
CA PRO A 177 14.73 -32.31 -4.94
C PRO A 177 14.16 -33.66 -4.46
N GLY A 178 13.83 -34.55 -5.40
CA GLY A 178 13.24 -35.84 -5.10
C GLY A 178 11.75 -35.97 -5.43
N GLY A 179 11.07 -34.90 -5.84
CA GLY A 179 9.74 -34.95 -6.47
C GLY A 179 8.59 -35.45 -5.59
N ARG A 180 8.72 -35.42 -4.26
CA ARG A 180 7.66 -35.86 -3.35
C ARG A 180 6.58 -34.79 -3.21
N PRO A 181 5.30 -35.08 -3.54
CA PRO A 181 4.20 -34.16 -3.24
C PRO A 181 4.16 -33.89 -1.73
N ARG A 182 4.06 -32.63 -1.33
CA ARG A 182 3.79 -32.26 0.06
C ARG A 182 2.29 -32.29 0.31
N SER A 183 1.91 -32.78 1.47
CA SER A 183 0.50 -32.72 1.91
C SER A 183 0.19 -31.31 2.43
N GLN A 184 -1.09 -30.95 2.39
CA GLN A 184 -1.56 -29.67 2.93
C GLN A 184 -1.21 -29.49 4.41
N ALA A 185 -1.20 -30.59 5.19
CA ALA A 185 -0.82 -30.62 6.60
C ALA A 185 0.67 -30.25 6.89
N GLU A 186 1.52 -30.16 5.86
CA GLU A 186 2.92 -29.72 6.03
C GLU A 186 3.06 -28.18 5.98
N PHE A 187 1.94 -27.44 5.82
CA PHE A 187 1.89 -25.97 5.76
C PHE A 187 1.04 -25.35 6.88
N GLU A 188 0.41 -26.16 7.71
CA GLU A 188 -0.29 -25.76 8.93
C GLU A 188 0.63 -25.92 10.16
#